data_e43e79d7603b49a55c6acf80bac6bbcc
#
_entry.id   e43e79d7603b49a55c6acf80bac6bbcc
#
_cell.length_a   1.000
_cell.length_b   1.000
_cell.length_c   1.000
_cell.angle_alpha   90.00
_cell.angle_beta   90.00
_cell.angle_gamma   90.00
#
_symmetry.space_group_name_H-M   'P 1'
#
loop_
_entity.id
_entity.type
_entity.pdbx_description
1 polymer ?
#
loop_
_entity_poly.entity_id
_entity_poly.type
_entity_poly.pdbx_seq_one_letter_code
_entity_poly.pdbx_strand_id
1 'polypeptide(L)'
;MGVGDVFAAAYVAHLRHGRAEAAWRATYASAAYSQTTSPELFRQYVQRDSKLSLSEMRSLWGAFLPWERRPTLDIYLAAPDFAGANRTAIEQGLASLQYHNFRVRRPIAENGELPKNSDAAALRETYRADYELLKKCCLVFAVPTSRDPGTLVEIGLAIAAGIPVVVFDPTGENANTMVIAGADHYAIEMDSCLNAIFRLLSYKAPA
;
A
#
# COMPACT_ATOMS: atom_id res chain seq x y z
N MET A 1 11.00 5.73 29.97
CA MET A 1 10.80 4.46 29.24
C MET A 1 9.98 4.78 28.00
N GLY A 2 10.48 4.43 26.83
CA GLY A 2 9.80 4.68 25.55
C GLY A 2 9.23 3.40 24.96
N VAL A 3 8.51 3.53 23.83
CA VAL A 3 7.91 2.39 23.10
C VAL A 3 8.97 1.34 22.73
N GLY A 4 10.18 1.77 22.34
CA GLY A 4 11.29 0.86 22.02
C GLY A 4 11.75 0.03 23.21
N ASP A 5 11.79 0.60 24.41
CA ASP A 5 12.15 -0.13 25.63
C ASP A 5 11.11 -1.20 25.96
N VAL A 6 9.82 -0.88 25.78
CA VAL A 6 8.73 -1.83 25.98
C VAL A 6 8.83 -2.96 24.96
N PHE A 7 9.09 -2.65 23.69
CA PHE A 7 9.30 -3.67 22.66
C PHE A 7 10.45 -4.61 23.04
N ALA A 8 11.62 -4.06 23.36
CA ALA A 8 12.81 -4.84 23.70
C ALA A 8 12.57 -5.76 24.91
N ALA A 9 11.98 -5.22 25.99
CA ALA A 9 11.66 -5.98 27.19
C ALA A 9 10.67 -7.13 26.90
N ALA A 10 9.58 -6.84 26.19
CA ALA A 10 8.59 -7.85 25.83
C ALA A 10 9.16 -8.90 24.87
N TYR A 11 9.97 -8.50 23.90
CA TYR A 11 10.63 -9.41 22.97
C TYR A 11 11.51 -10.42 23.71
N VAL A 12 12.38 -9.93 24.60
CA VAL A 12 13.26 -10.79 25.41
C VAL A 12 12.44 -11.75 26.31
N ALA A 13 11.40 -11.23 26.96
CA ALA A 13 10.54 -12.02 27.85
C ALA A 13 9.85 -13.20 27.12
N HIS A 14 9.57 -13.05 25.83
CA HIS A 14 8.86 -14.03 25.03
C HIS A 14 9.74 -14.86 24.08
N LEU A 15 11.07 -14.67 24.06
CA LEU A 15 12.00 -15.41 23.18
C LEU A 15 11.90 -16.94 23.31
N ARG A 16 11.49 -17.46 24.46
CA ARG A 16 11.24 -18.89 24.68
C ARG A 16 10.18 -19.48 23.75
N HIS A 17 9.30 -18.67 23.19
CA HIS A 17 8.24 -19.08 22.24
C HIS A 17 8.70 -18.98 20.77
N GLY A 18 9.97 -18.62 20.54
CA GLY A 18 10.53 -18.39 19.21
C GLY A 18 10.48 -16.93 18.78
N ARG A 19 11.39 -16.56 17.87
CA ARG A 19 11.60 -15.15 17.46
C ARG A 19 10.35 -14.50 16.87
N ALA A 20 9.61 -15.23 16.04
CA ALA A 20 8.42 -14.69 15.38
C ALA A 20 7.31 -14.38 16.38
N GLU A 21 7.01 -15.28 17.29
CA GLU A 21 6.00 -15.06 18.32
C GLU A 21 6.43 -13.98 19.30
N ALA A 22 7.70 -13.95 19.70
CA ALA A 22 8.26 -12.89 20.55
C ALA A 22 8.09 -11.51 19.91
N ALA A 23 8.34 -11.39 18.61
CA ALA A 23 8.16 -10.13 17.88
C ALA A 23 6.68 -9.68 17.88
N TRP A 24 5.75 -10.58 17.64
CA TRP A 24 4.31 -10.26 17.69
C TRP A 24 3.87 -9.81 19.07
N ARG A 25 4.25 -10.53 20.13
CA ARG A 25 3.93 -10.15 21.52
C ARG A 25 4.54 -8.81 21.91
N ALA A 26 5.78 -8.54 21.48
CA ALA A 26 6.44 -7.26 21.70
C ALA A 26 5.72 -6.11 20.98
N THR A 27 5.25 -6.34 19.76
CA THR A 27 4.47 -5.36 18.98
C THR A 27 3.16 -5.01 19.71
N TYR A 28 2.43 -6.01 20.21
CA TYR A 28 1.21 -5.80 20.99
C TYR A 28 1.47 -5.01 22.29
N ALA A 29 2.52 -5.38 23.03
CA ALA A 29 2.90 -4.65 24.24
C ALA A 29 3.25 -3.19 23.93
N SER A 30 3.97 -2.92 22.84
CA SER A 30 4.32 -1.58 22.41
C SER A 30 3.09 -0.76 21.99
N ALA A 31 2.16 -1.39 21.27
CA ALA A 31 0.89 -0.76 20.91
C ALA A 31 0.05 -0.44 22.15
N ALA A 32 -0.05 -1.37 23.08
CA ALA A 32 -0.75 -1.16 24.35
C ALA A 32 -0.16 0.03 25.14
N TYR A 33 1.19 0.13 25.15
CA TYR A 33 1.89 1.24 25.79
C TYR A 33 1.58 2.59 25.12
N SER A 34 1.48 2.60 23.79
CA SER A 34 1.21 3.83 23.02
C SER A 34 -0.25 4.32 23.18
N GLN A 35 -1.17 3.46 23.62
CA GLN A 35 -2.59 3.78 23.74
C GLN A 35 -2.96 4.43 25.08
N THR A 36 -2.08 4.42 26.08
CA THR A 36 -2.42 4.93 27.39
C THR A 36 -1.19 5.46 28.14
N THR A 37 -1.45 6.45 28.98
CA THR A 37 -0.47 6.95 29.98
C THR A 37 -0.67 6.33 31.37
N SER A 38 -1.74 5.52 31.56
CA SER A 38 -2.05 4.85 32.82
C SER A 38 -1.31 3.52 32.95
N PRO A 39 -0.47 3.31 33.97
CA PRO A 39 0.19 2.03 34.20
C PRO A 39 -0.79 0.86 34.43
N GLU A 40 -1.95 1.13 35.03
CA GLU A 40 -2.99 0.13 35.28
C GLU A 40 -3.64 -0.33 34.01
N LEU A 41 -4.03 0.59 33.12
CA LEU A 41 -4.60 0.26 31.80
C LEU A 41 -3.58 -0.46 30.91
N PHE A 42 -2.32 -0.04 30.94
CA PHE A 42 -1.26 -0.75 30.23
C PHE A 42 -1.14 -2.22 30.66
N ARG A 43 -1.13 -2.49 31.98
CA ARG A 43 -1.12 -3.87 32.50
C ARG A 43 -2.33 -4.67 32.04
N GLN A 44 -3.52 -4.08 32.09
CA GLN A 44 -4.77 -4.74 31.62
C GLN A 44 -4.69 -5.09 30.13
N TYR A 45 -4.21 -4.18 29.29
CA TYR A 45 -4.05 -4.43 27.86
C TYR A 45 -3.03 -5.56 27.60
N VAL A 46 -1.87 -5.52 28.23
CA VAL A 46 -0.87 -6.60 28.10
C VAL A 46 -1.42 -7.94 28.59
N GLN A 47 -2.14 -7.98 29.71
CA GLN A 47 -2.77 -9.20 30.22
C GLN A 47 -3.84 -9.75 29.29
N ARG A 48 -4.65 -8.89 28.70
CA ARG A 48 -5.65 -9.27 27.69
C ARG A 48 -4.96 -9.89 26.48
N ASP A 49 -3.98 -9.19 25.94
CA ASP A 49 -3.32 -9.57 24.70
C ASP A 49 -2.41 -10.81 24.88
N SER A 50 -1.90 -11.05 26.09
CA SER A 50 -1.11 -12.26 26.41
C SER A 50 -1.90 -13.56 26.27
N LYS A 51 -3.23 -13.51 26.29
CA LYS A 51 -4.13 -14.65 26.14
C LYS A 51 -4.34 -15.03 24.66
N LEU A 52 -3.99 -14.13 23.74
CA LEU A 52 -4.16 -14.38 22.31
C LEU A 52 -3.13 -15.39 21.80
N SER A 53 -3.57 -16.29 20.95
CA SER A 53 -2.69 -17.14 20.14
C SER A 53 -1.99 -16.32 19.06
N LEU A 54 -0.92 -16.84 18.48
CA LEU A 54 -0.21 -16.16 17.39
C LEU A 54 -1.12 -15.95 16.14
N SER A 55 -2.03 -16.89 15.87
CA SER A 55 -2.98 -16.78 14.77
C SER A 55 -4.01 -15.66 15.01
N GLU A 56 -4.52 -15.55 16.24
CA GLU A 56 -5.42 -14.46 16.61
C GLU A 56 -4.73 -13.10 16.55
N MET A 57 -3.49 -13.00 17.07
CA MET A 57 -2.71 -11.77 16.94
C MET A 57 -2.55 -11.33 15.48
N ARG A 58 -2.22 -12.27 14.59
CA ARG A 58 -2.07 -12.00 13.16
C ARG A 58 -3.38 -11.56 12.51
N SER A 59 -4.50 -12.16 12.89
CA SER A 59 -5.81 -11.81 12.33
C SER A 59 -6.31 -10.43 12.77
N LEU A 60 -5.97 -10.02 13.99
CA LEU A 60 -6.40 -8.73 14.54
C LEU A 60 -5.55 -7.54 14.04
N TRP A 61 -4.29 -7.78 13.69
CA TRP A 61 -3.33 -6.71 13.36
C TRP A 61 -3.04 -6.56 11.86
N GLY A 62 -3.93 -7.05 11.03
CA GLY A 62 -3.87 -6.81 9.61
C GLY A 62 -2.85 -7.69 8.87
N ALA A 63 -2.51 -7.26 7.70
CA ALA A 63 -1.76 -8.03 6.73
C ALA A 63 -0.27 -8.04 7.04
N PHE A 64 0.31 -9.22 7.19
CA PHE A 64 1.75 -9.40 7.25
C PHE A 64 2.33 -9.65 5.87
N LEU A 65 3.17 -8.74 5.41
CA LEU A 65 3.92 -8.86 4.15
C LEU A 65 5.41 -8.72 4.45
N PRO A 66 6.21 -9.81 4.35
CA PRO A 66 7.64 -9.79 4.65
C PRO A 66 8.38 -8.72 3.84
N TRP A 67 9.34 -8.05 4.46
CA TRP A 67 10.11 -6.96 3.84
C TRP A 67 10.81 -7.42 2.55
N GLU A 68 11.39 -8.60 2.56
CA GLU A 68 12.16 -9.19 1.45
C GLU A 68 11.29 -9.55 0.26
N ARG A 69 9.99 -9.73 0.48
CA ARG A 69 9.04 -10.06 -0.61
C ARG A 69 8.48 -8.84 -1.30
N ARG A 70 8.45 -7.69 -0.65
CA ARG A 70 7.83 -6.49 -1.21
C ARG A 70 8.44 -6.03 -2.54
N PRO A 71 9.79 -6.10 -2.76
CA PRO A 71 10.37 -5.73 -4.06
C PRO A 71 10.02 -6.68 -5.21
N THR A 72 9.49 -7.87 -4.91
CA THR A 72 9.03 -8.81 -5.94
C THR A 72 7.59 -8.57 -6.37
N LEU A 73 6.90 -7.66 -5.71
CA LEU A 73 5.52 -7.29 -5.96
C LEU A 73 5.50 -5.96 -6.72
N ASP A 74 5.30 -6.04 -8.04
CA ASP A 74 5.22 -4.86 -8.88
C ASP A 74 3.89 -4.13 -8.67
N ILE A 75 3.99 -2.84 -8.34
CA ILE A 75 2.85 -1.92 -8.23
C ILE A 75 2.90 -0.97 -9.41
N TYR A 76 1.86 -0.96 -10.25
CA TYR A 76 1.72 -0.01 -11.34
C TYR A 76 1.27 1.35 -10.81
N LEU A 77 1.94 2.42 -11.20
CA LEU A 77 1.52 3.79 -10.91
C LEU A 77 0.66 4.32 -12.05
N ALA A 78 -0.63 4.44 -11.79
CA ALA A 78 -1.56 5.15 -12.67
C ALA A 78 -1.67 6.61 -12.22
N ALA A 79 -1.05 7.52 -12.94
CA ALA A 79 -1.02 8.94 -12.59
C ALA A 79 -0.57 9.80 -13.78
N PRO A 80 -0.94 11.10 -13.83
CA PRO A 80 -0.41 12.04 -14.81
C PRO A 80 1.06 12.41 -14.49
N ASP A 81 1.96 11.44 -14.63
CA ASP A 81 3.38 11.55 -14.24
C ASP A 81 4.25 12.18 -15.34
N PHE A 82 3.70 13.15 -16.08
CA PHE A 82 4.36 13.87 -17.17
C PHE A 82 4.81 15.27 -16.77
N ALA A 83 5.65 15.87 -17.61
CA ALA A 83 6.18 17.20 -17.38
C ALA A 83 5.06 18.26 -17.29
N GLY A 84 5.06 19.06 -16.23
CA GLY A 84 4.08 20.13 -16.00
C GLY A 84 2.82 19.71 -15.22
N ALA A 85 2.65 18.44 -14.88
CA ALA A 85 1.59 17.99 -13.97
C ALA A 85 1.88 18.39 -12.51
N ASN A 86 0.82 18.52 -11.70
CA ASN A 86 0.98 18.66 -10.25
C ASN A 86 1.37 17.31 -9.65
N ARG A 87 2.64 17.20 -9.27
CA ARG A 87 3.25 15.93 -8.83
C ARG A 87 3.21 15.71 -7.32
N THR A 88 2.72 16.68 -6.53
CA THR A 88 2.80 16.60 -5.05
C THR A 88 2.22 15.30 -4.50
N ALA A 89 0.99 14.94 -4.89
CA ALA A 89 0.35 13.71 -4.45
C ALA A 89 1.04 12.45 -5.03
N ILE A 90 1.51 12.53 -6.27
CA ILE A 90 2.23 11.44 -6.95
C ILE A 90 3.54 11.16 -6.21
N GLU A 91 4.31 12.18 -5.89
CA GLU A 91 5.58 12.06 -5.16
C GLU A 91 5.38 11.56 -3.73
N GLN A 92 4.32 12.01 -3.05
CA GLN A 92 3.94 11.49 -1.74
C GLN A 92 3.67 9.98 -1.82
N GLY A 93 2.88 9.55 -2.79
CA GLY A 93 2.57 8.13 -3.00
C GLY A 93 3.81 7.31 -3.32
N LEU A 94 4.65 7.78 -4.26
CA LEU A 94 5.91 7.13 -4.63
C LEU A 94 6.85 6.99 -3.44
N ALA A 95 7.09 8.08 -2.69
CA ALA A 95 7.96 8.06 -1.52
C ALA A 95 7.46 7.09 -0.46
N SER A 96 6.13 7.05 -0.22
CA SER A 96 5.52 6.13 0.74
C SER A 96 5.68 4.67 0.32
N LEU A 97 5.43 4.33 -0.95
CA LEU A 97 5.58 2.98 -1.45
C LEU A 97 7.05 2.52 -1.43
N GLN A 98 7.98 3.39 -1.83
CA GLN A 98 9.42 3.12 -1.81
C GLN A 98 9.95 2.97 -0.39
N TYR A 99 9.49 3.80 0.56
CA TYR A 99 9.83 3.67 1.98
C TYR A 99 9.45 2.28 2.53
N HIS A 100 8.34 1.73 2.05
CA HIS A 100 7.89 0.38 2.39
C HIS A 100 8.50 -0.73 1.52
N ASN A 101 9.53 -0.42 0.73
CA ASN A 101 10.28 -1.37 -0.11
C ASN A 101 9.47 -2.00 -1.25
N PHE A 102 8.40 -1.35 -1.72
CA PHE A 102 7.69 -1.80 -2.92
C PHE A 102 8.38 -1.32 -4.20
N ARG A 103 8.37 -2.17 -5.22
CA ARG A 103 8.80 -1.80 -6.57
C ARG A 103 7.66 -1.15 -7.33
N VAL A 104 7.79 0.14 -7.64
CA VAL A 104 6.78 0.91 -8.37
C VAL A 104 7.17 0.98 -9.84
N ARG A 105 6.28 0.52 -10.71
CA ARG A 105 6.41 0.57 -12.16
C ARG A 105 5.73 1.84 -12.68
N ARG A 106 6.48 2.65 -13.40
CA ARG A 106 6.04 3.95 -13.89
C ARG A 106 6.06 3.94 -15.41
N PRO A 107 4.87 3.93 -16.10
CA PRO A 107 4.80 3.84 -17.57
C PRO A 107 5.65 4.88 -18.28
N ILE A 108 5.51 6.15 -17.89
CA ILE A 108 6.26 7.26 -18.50
C ILE A 108 7.78 7.11 -18.34
N ALA A 109 8.23 6.62 -17.17
CA ALA A 109 9.66 6.40 -16.94
C ALA A 109 10.20 5.19 -17.72
N GLU A 110 9.38 4.18 -17.98
CA GLU A 110 9.79 2.93 -18.65
C GLU A 110 9.57 2.97 -20.17
N ASN A 111 8.46 3.54 -20.62
CA ASN A 111 8.06 3.56 -22.04
C ASN A 111 8.24 4.93 -22.71
N GLY A 112 8.50 5.97 -21.92
CA GLY A 112 8.68 7.34 -22.39
C GLY A 112 7.39 8.12 -22.53
N GLU A 113 7.51 9.45 -22.60
CA GLU A 113 6.39 10.38 -22.86
C GLU A 113 6.31 10.64 -24.36
N LEU A 114 5.14 10.46 -24.94
CA LEU A 114 4.94 10.75 -26.36
C LEU A 114 4.78 12.26 -26.61
N PRO A 115 5.39 12.79 -27.68
CA PRO A 115 5.09 14.13 -28.15
C PRO A 115 3.61 14.30 -28.49
N LYS A 116 3.04 15.51 -28.26
CA LYS A 116 1.62 15.80 -28.52
C LYS A 116 1.16 15.52 -29.95
N ASN A 117 2.07 15.55 -30.94
CA ASN A 117 1.80 15.38 -32.34
C ASN A 117 2.21 13.98 -32.86
N SER A 118 2.30 12.98 -31.98
CA SER A 118 2.61 11.61 -32.37
C SER A 118 1.52 11.02 -33.28
N ASP A 119 1.96 10.19 -34.21
CA ASP A 119 1.04 9.53 -35.15
C ASP A 119 0.22 8.42 -34.47
N ALA A 120 -0.80 7.94 -35.15
CA ALA A 120 -1.70 6.90 -34.61
C ALA A 120 -1.02 5.54 -34.38
N ALA A 121 0.11 5.27 -35.04
CA ALA A 121 0.88 4.03 -34.81
C ALA A 121 1.64 4.12 -33.49
N ALA A 122 2.36 5.21 -33.26
CA ALA A 122 3.07 5.47 -31.99
C ALA A 122 2.11 5.48 -30.79
N LEU A 123 0.93 6.14 -30.92
CA LEU A 123 -0.08 6.13 -29.86
C LEU A 123 -0.55 4.71 -29.51
N ARG A 124 -0.80 3.86 -30.53
CA ARG A 124 -1.21 2.47 -30.31
C ARG A 124 -0.10 1.61 -29.70
N GLU A 125 1.13 1.86 -30.08
CA GLU A 125 2.29 1.14 -29.54
C GLU A 125 2.49 1.46 -28.05
N THR A 126 2.50 2.74 -27.69
CA THR A 126 2.60 3.17 -26.27
C THR A 126 1.44 2.64 -25.44
N TYR A 127 0.19 2.76 -25.93
CA TYR A 127 -0.97 2.16 -25.24
C TYR A 127 -0.77 0.66 -24.98
N ARG A 128 -0.27 -0.09 -25.97
CA ARG A 128 -0.02 -1.53 -25.80
C ARG A 128 1.07 -1.79 -24.77
N ALA A 129 2.18 -1.01 -24.82
CA ALA A 129 3.28 -1.14 -23.87
C ALA A 129 2.83 -0.88 -22.44
N ASP A 130 2.07 0.20 -22.21
CA ASP A 130 1.53 0.57 -20.90
C ASP A 130 0.54 -0.49 -20.40
N TYR A 131 -0.33 -0.97 -21.26
CA TYR A 131 -1.30 -2.02 -20.89
C TYR A 131 -0.62 -3.36 -20.59
N GLU A 132 0.42 -3.76 -21.33
CA GLU A 132 1.21 -4.96 -21.01
C GLU A 132 2.01 -4.80 -19.71
N LEU A 133 2.49 -3.60 -19.41
CA LEU A 133 3.13 -3.29 -18.14
C LEU A 133 2.14 -3.40 -16.97
N LEU A 134 0.96 -2.82 -17.12
CA LEU A 134 -0.14 -2.88 -16.15
C LEU A 134 -0.51 -4.33 -15.83
N LYS A 135 -0.71 -5.17 -16.85
CA LYS A 135 -1.06 -6.59 -16.66
C LYS A 135 -0.01 -7.43 -15.93
N LYS A 136 1.24 -7.02 -15.95
CA LYS A 136 2.32 -7.70 -15.22
C LYS A 136 2.38 -7.32 -13.74
N CYS A 137 1.70 -6.25 -13.34
CA CYS A 137 1.69 -5.77 -11.97
C CYS A 137 0.64 -6.50 -11.14
N CYS A 138 0.90 -6.62 -9.85
CA CYS A 138 0.00 -7.29 -8.91
C CYS A 138 -1.03 -6.35 -8.28
N LEU A 139 -0.85 -5.04 -8.43
CA LEU A 139 -1.73 -3.98 -7.94
C LEU A 139 -1.52 -2.70 -8.76
N VAL A 140 -2.59 -1.93 -8.94
CA VAL A 140 -2.54 -0.56 -9.46
C VAL A 140 -2.73 0.42 -8.31
N PHE A 141 -1.76 1.30 -8.12
CA PHE A 141 -1.86 2.46 -7.25
C PHE A 141 -2.14 3.69 -8.11
N ALA A 142 -3.35 4.24 -7.98
CA ALA A 142 -3.81 5.33 -8.82
C ALA A 142 -3.83 6.66 -8.07
N VAL A 143 -3.32 7.71 -8.71
CA VAL A 143 -3.33 9.10 -8.19
C VAL A 143 -3.94 10.00 -9.27
N PRO A 144 -5.29 10.05 -9.37
CA PRO A 144 -6.00 10.71 -10.47
C PRO A 144 -6.07 12.24 -10.28
N THR A 145 -4.92 12.90 -10.10
CA THR A 145 -4.88 14.36 -9.95
C THR A 145 -5.38 15.04 -11.22
N SER A 146 -6.04 16.20 -11.03
CA SER A 146 -6.56 17.05 -12.13
C SER A 146 -7.55 16.31 -13.05
N ARG A 147 -8.19 15.25 -12.55
CA ARG A 147 -9.14 14.40 -13.32
C ARG A 147 -8.56 13.90 -14.64
N ASP A 148 -7.28 13.50 -14.60
CA ASP A 148 -6.58 13.04 -15.79
C ASP A 148 -7.30 11.84 -16.43
N PRO A 149 -7.71 11.95 -17.72
CA PRO A 149 -8.46 10.90 -18.38
C PRO A 149 -7.63 9.63 -18.59
N GLY A 150 -6.32 9.73 -18.75
CA GLY A 150 -5.41 8.60 -18.90
C GLY A 150 -5.43 7.72 -17.65
N THR A 151 -5.26 8.33 -16.48
CA THR A 151 -5.33 7.65 -15.18
C THR A 151 -6.68 6.97 -14.96
N LEU A 152 -7.79 7.61 -15.35
CA LEU A 152 -9.12 7.02 -15.22
C LEU A 152 -9.31 5.80 -16.14
N VAL A 153 -8.75 5.83 -17.35
CA VAL A 153 -8.74 4.67 -18.27
C VAL A 153 -7.93 3.53 -17.69
N GLU A 154 -6.74 3.80 -17.11
CA GLU A 154 -5.89 2.79 -16.46
C GLU A 154 -6.59 2.14 -15.27
N ILE A 155 -7.30 2.91 -14.43
CA ILE A 155 -8.15 2.38 -13.36
C ILE A 155 -9.19 1.41 -13.94
N GLY A 156 -9.93 1.82 -14.98
CA GLY A 156 -10.94 0.98 -15.63
C GLY A 156 -10.36 -0.30 -16.22
N LEU A 157 -9.20 -0.22 -16.88
CA LEU A 157 -8.50 -1.37 -17.44
C LEU A 157 -8.04 -2.35 -16.35
N ALA A 158 -7.53 -1.85 -15.22
CA ALA A 158 -7.12 -2.67 -14.09
C ALA A 158 -8.32 -3.42 -13.49
N ILE A 159 -9.43 -2.73 -13.25
CA ILE A 159 -10.68 -3.32 -12.76
C ILE A 159 -11.17 -4.43 -13.70
N ALA A 160 -11.21 -4.16 -15.00
CA ALA A 160 -11.64 -5.12 -16.01
C ALA A 160 -10.71 -6.35 -16.10
N ALA A 161 -9.41 -6.17 -15.80
CA ALA A 161 -8.43 -7.25 -15.76
C ALA A 161 -8.39 -8.01 -14.42
N GLY A 162 -9.21 -7.63 -13.42
CA GLY A 162 -9.21 -8.22 -12.08
C GLY A 162 -7.93 -7.94 -11.28
N ILE A 163 -7.23 -6.86 -11.61
CA ILE A 163 -6.06 -6.38 -10.89
C ILE A 163 -6.55 -5.42 -9.80
N PRO A 164 -6.19 -5.63 -8.52
CA PRO A 164 -6.60 -4.75 -7.44
C PRO A 164 -6.19 -3.29 -7.67
N VAL A 165 -7.10 -2.37 -7.36
CA VAL A 165 -6.90 -0.93 -7.52
C VAL A 165 -7.02 -0.22 -6.18
N VAL A 166 -6.01 0.54 -5.80
CA VAL A 166 -6.03 1.46 -4.66
C VAL A 166 -5.89 2.88 -5.17
N VAL A 167 -6.88 3.73 -4.88
CA VAL A 167 -6.93 5.13 -5.32
C VAL A 167 -6.57 6.06 -4.16
N PHE A 168 -5.55 6.88 -4.36
CA PHE A 168 -5.17 7.98 -3.49
C PHE A 168 -5.59 9.29 -4.12
N ASP A 169 -6.61 9.93 -3.58
CA ASP A 169 -7.16 11.20 -4.07
C ASP A 169 -7.26 12.22 -2.94
N PRO A 170 -6.13 12.85 -2.55
CA PRO A 170 -6.07 13.72 -1.37
C PRO A 170 -6.97 14.95 -1.45
N THR A 171 -7.41 15.33 -2.63
CA THR A 171 -8.32 16.47 -2.84
C THR A 171 -9.78 16.06 -2.93
N GLY A 172 -10.07 14.77 -3.12
CA GLY A 172 -11.41 14.25 -3.32
C GLY A 172 -12.06 14.70 -4.62
N GLU A 173 -11.29 15.24 -5.57
CA GLU A 173 -11.83 15.80 -6.83
C GLU A 173 -12.32 14.72 -7.81
N ASN A 174 -11.91 13.46 -7.60
CA ASN A 174 -12.31 12.30 -8.41
C ASN A 174 -13.32 11.40 -7.72
N ALA A 175 -14.05 11.92 -6.73
CA ALA A 175 -15.09 11.21 -5.99
C ALA A 175 -16.31 10.91 -6.90
N ASN A 176 -16.09 10.03 -7.86
CA ASN A 176 -17.10 9.53 -8.81
C ASN A 176 -17.47 8.08 -8.44
N THR A 177 -18.73 7.72 -8.63
CA THR A 177 -19.23 6.37 -8.30
C THR A 177 -18.39 5.26 -8.95
N MET A 178 -17.99 5.41 -10.22
CA MET A 178 -17.21 4.38 -10.93
C MET A 178 -15.79 4.24 -10.37
N VAL A 179 -15.21 5.32 -9.87
CA VAL A 179 -13.88 5.30 -9.23
C VAL A 179 -13.98 4.75 -7.81
N ILE A 180 -14.89 5.28 -6.99
CA ILE A 180 -15.03 4.91 -5.58
C ILE A 180 -15.49 3.46 -5.42
N ALA A 181 -16.53 3.07 -6.17
CA ALA A 181 -17.13 1.73 -6.04
C ALA A 181 -16.42 0.67 -6.89
N GLY A 182 -15.69 1.07 -7.91
CA GLY A 182 -14.93 0.17 -8.78
C GLY A 182 -13.56 -0.20 -8.21
N ALA A 183 -12.92 0.70 -7.46
CA ALA A 183 -11.64 0.41 -6.81
C ALA A 183 -11.83 -0.49 -5.58
N ASP A 184 -10.84 -1.31 -5.28
CA ASP A 184 -10.80 -2.11 -4.05
C ASP A 184 -10.64 -1.23 -2.80
N HIS A 185 -10.06 -0.05 -2.98
CA HIS A 185 -9.96 0.96 -1.94
C HIS A 185 -9.81 2.37 -2.54
N TYR A 186 -10.57 3.32 -1.99
CA TYR A 186 -10.47 4.75 -2.30
C TYR A 186 -10.26 5.53 -1.00
N ALA A 187 -9.25 6.38 -0.94
CA ALA A 187 -8.99 7.21 0.23
C ALA A 187 -8.33 8.54 -0.13
N ILE A 188 -8.57 9.53 0.75
CA ILE A 188 -7.91 10.83 0.72
C ILE A 188 -6.63 10.85 1.57
N GLU A 189 -6.40 9.83 2.35
CA GLU A 189 -5.25 9.69 3.26
C GLU A 189 -4.33 8.55 2.82
N MET A 190 -3.02 8.85 2.75
CA MET A 190 -2.01 7.89 2.29
C MET A 190 -1.91 6.66 3.21
N ASP A 191 -2.03 6.83 4.52
CA ASP A 191 -1.97 5.72 5.47
C ASP A 191 -3.11 4.71 5.26
N SER A 192 -4.30 5.19 4.90
CA SER A 192 -5.44 4.34 4.53
C SER A 192 -5.14 3.52 3.27
N CYS A 193 -4.53 4.15 2.26
CA CYS A 193 -4.08 3.48 1.04
C CYS A 193 -3.02 2.42 1.33
N LEU A 194 -2.00 2.74 2.14
CA LEU A 194 -0.95 1.79 2.54
C LEU A 194 -1.54 0.56 3.24
N ASN A 195 -2.45 0.77 4.20
CA ASN A 195 -3.12 -0.33 4.89
C ASN A 195 -3.89 -1.24 3.92
N ALA A 196 -4.56 -0.65 2.92
CA ALA A 196 -5.25 -1.42 1.88
C ALA A 196 -4.27 -2.21 1.00
N ILE A 197 -3.15 -1.59 0.56
CA ILE A 197 -2.10 -2.25 -0.23
C ILE A 197 -1.53 -3.45 0.52
N PHE A 198 -1.15 -3.28 1.79
CA PHE A 198 -0.65 -4.38 2.60
C PHE A 198 -1.66 -5.53 2.71
N ARG A 199 -2.93 -5.22 2.94
CA ARG A 199 -4.00 -6.20 3.03
C ARG A 199 -4.19 -6.97 1.71
N LEU A 200 -4.33 -6.25 0.59
CA LEU A 200 -4.56 -6.84 -0.72
C LEU A 200 -3.40 -7.71 -1.19
N LEU A 201 -2.16 -7.29 -0.94
CA LEU A 201 -0.96 -8.02 -1.37
C LEU A 201 -0.61 -9.19 -0.44
N SER A 202 -0.99 -9.16 0.84
CA SER A 202 -0.73 -10.28 1.75
C SER A 202 -1.53 -11.53 1.39
N TYR A 203 -2.73 -11.41 0.81
CA TYR A 203 -3.53 -12.54 0.33
C TYR A 203 -2.98 -13.18 -0.94
N LYS A 204 -2.20 -12.44 -1.73
CA LYS A 204 -1.57 -12.93 -2.98
C LYS A 204 -0.18 -13.51 -2.77
N ALA A 205 0.39 -13.36 -1.58
CA ALA A 205 1.69 -13.92 -1.27
C ALA A 205 1.53 -15.41 -0.92
N PRO A 206 2.05 -16.37 -1.72
CA PRO A 206 2.10 -17.76 -1.31
C PRO A 206 2.88 -17.87 0.00
N ALA A 207 2.43 -18.76 0.89
CA ALA A 207 3.02 -19.00 2.20
C ALA A 207 4.49 -19.39 2.11
#